data_fa3f3ae32e7e7e7a1a76ef27c395dfa0
#
_entry.id   fa3f3ae32e7e7e7a1a76ef27c395dfa0
#
_cell.length_a   1.000
_cell.length_b   1.000
_cell.length_c   1.000
_cell.angle_alpha   90.00
_cell.angle_beta   90.00
_cell.angle_gamma   90.00
#
_symmetry.space_group_name_H-M   'P 1'
#
loop_
_entity.id
_entity.type
_entity.pdbx_description
1 polymer ?
#
loop_
_entity_poly.entity_id
_entity_poly.type
_entity_poly.pdbx_seq_one_letter_code
_entity_poly.pdbx_strand_id
1 'polypeptide(L)'
;MPAVPSVLCVDVGSTFTKAVLVDVVTGDVLGTASHPTTVSTDVMDGVDAVRATLAGHGEPDDVLVCSSAGGGLRLAVVGYEREVTAEAGHRVGLSAGAKVVHVACGPMTGADVTALRAASPDLVLLVGGTDGGNADVLLHNAERIARSRLSAPVVVAGNADAAGEVGALLASTGRRHVVTANVLPRIGVVAPEAARAAIREAFLSHVIGGKGLSRGRGFAELVRAPTPDAVLRGVEVLAAVVGGDVLVVDVGGATTDVYSVITPQGEDATIHREVVGTLWHARTVEADLGMRWNAEGVVEAGERERISLSDNMIRYATAVASDPAHLASSAAQWAAEEEIASTAAVVAVRRHGRPPHPSERPRPLAEVVLVVGSGGVLRHAPGAVGDRVLARVTEDHGGGWRVPDHAQVRVDAAYVLFAVGLLADGYPGAAAALAAPLAARPQGTR
;
A
#
# COMPACT_ATOMS: atom_id res chain seq x y z
N MET A 1 -35.79 -8.38 15.66
CA MET A 1 -35.67 -7.56 14.44
C MET A 1 -35.17 -8.47 13.32
N PRO A 2 -35.59 -8.32 12.06
CA PRO A 2 -34.93 -9.05 10.97
C PRO A 2 -33.44 -8.70 10.99
N ALA A 3 -32.57 -9.68 10.75
CA ALA A 3 -31.13 -9.44 10.67
C ALA A 3 -30.86 -8.46 9.52
N VAL A 4 -30.07 -7.42 9.79
CA VAL A 4 -29.66 -6.46 8.76
C VAL A 4 -28.58 -7.13 7.91
N PRO A 5 -28.71 -7.12 6.55
CA PRO A 5 -27.68 -7.68 5.70
C PRO A 5 -26.34 -7.01 5.98
N SER A 6 -25.34 -7.77 6.38
CA SER A 6 -24.08 -7.22 6.85
C SER A 6 -22.86 -8.02 6.38
N VAL A 7 -21.75 -7.32 6.20
CA VAL A 7 -20.45 -7.91 5.84
C VAL A 7 -19.41 -7.54 6.90
N LEU A 8 -18.66 -8.55 7.33
CA LEU A 8 -17.52 -8.39 8.22
C LEU A 8 -16.25 -8.20 7.38
N CYS A 9 -15.71 -7.00 7.37
CA CYS A 9 -14.41 -6.70 6.77
C CYS A 9 -13.33 -6.82 7.83
N VAL A 10 -12.28 -7.64 7.57
CA VAL A 10 -11.19 -7.89 8.51
C VAL A 10 -9.84 -7.56 7.87
N ASP A 11 -9.02 -6.78 8.58
CA ASP A 11 -7.61 -6.57 8.27
C ASP A 11 -6.75 -7.37 9.24
N VAL A 12 -6.08 -8.40 8.75
CA VAL A 12 -5.10 -9.19 9.51
C VAL A 12 -3.73 -8.56 9.32
N GLY A 13 -3.43 -7.56 10.16
CA GLY A 13 -2.15 -6.87 10.17
C GLY A 13 -1.03 -7.69 10.82
N SER A 14 0.19 -7.16 10.80
CA SER A 14 1.35 -7.79 11.45
C SER A 14 1.26 -7.76 13.00
N THR A 15 0.57 -6.78 13.57
CA THR A 15 0.48 -6.55 15.01
C THR A 15 -0.94 -6.72 15.54
N PHE A 16 -1.94 -6.18 14.83
CA PHE A 16 -3.35 -6.23 15.21
C PHE A 16 -4.21 -6.74 14.06
N THR A 17 -5.15 -7.61 14.39
CA THR A 17 -6.31 -7.96 13.57
C THR A 17 -7.43 -6.99 13.90
N LYS A 18 -7.95 -6.28 12.92
CA LYS A 18 -9.00 -5.27 13.07
C LYS A 18 -10.19 -5.65 12.21
N ALA A 19 -11.38 -5.35 12.68
CA ALA A 19 -12.62 -5.66 11.99
C ALA A 19 -13.59 -4.50 11.99
N VAL A 20 -14.33 -4.36 10.90
CA VAL A 20 -15.45 -3.43 10.73
C VAL A 20 -16.63 -4.23 10.21
N LEU A 21 -17.73 -4.23 10.93
CA LEU A 21 -19.01 -4.80 10.51
C LEU A 21 -19.82 -3.71 9.83
N VAL A 22 -20.24 -3.93 8.60
CA VAL A 22 -20.90 -2.93 7.75
C VAL A 22 -22.27 -3.42 7.32
N ASP A 23 -23.29 -2.59 7.47
CA ASP A 23 -24.58 -2.76 6.82
C ASP A 23 -24.42 -2.55 5.30
N VAL A 24 -24.71 -3.54 4.49
CA VAL A 24 -24.46 -3.45 3.03
C VAL A 24 -25.54 -2.66 2.28
N VAL A 25 -26.65 -2.32 2.94
CA VAL A 25 -27.73 -1.50 2.36
C VAL A 25 -27.45 -0.02 2.57
N THR A 26 -27.06 0.36 3.79
CA THR A 26 -26.83 1.78 4.16
C THR A 26 -25.38 2.20 4.09
N GLY A 27 -24.43 1.26 4.21
CA GLY A 27 -23.00 1.53 4.37
C GLY A 27 -22.62 1.95 5.79
N ASP A 28 -23.53 1.87 6.76
CA ASP A 28 -23.26 2.24 8.14
C ASP A 28 -22.33 1.24 8.83
N VAL A 29 -21.45 1.74 9.70
CA VAL A 29 -20.64 0.91 10.58
C VAL A 29 -21.51 0.44 11.74
N LEU A 30 -21.83 -0.85 11.79
CA LEU A 30 -22.56 -1.48 12.88
C LEU A 30 -21.69 -1.70 14.12
N GLY A 31 -20.40 -1.97 13.91
CA GLY A 31 -19.44 -2.17 14.99
C GLY A 31 -18.02 -2.31 14.50
N THR A 32 -17.08 -2.11 15.41
CA THR A 32 -15.64 -2.32 15.16
C THR A 32 -15.05 -3.16 16.28
N ALA A 33 -14.03 -3.96 15.94
CA ALA A 33 -13.30 -4.77 16.91
C ALA A 33 -11.80 -4.79 16.57
N SER A 34 -10.97 -5.04 17.57
CA SER A 34 -9.52 -5.20 17.41
C SER A 34 -9.00 -6.25 18.38
N HIS A 35 -8.07 -7.08 17.90
CA HIS A 35 -7.39 -8.10 18.69
C HIS A 35 -5.91 -8.18 18.29
N PRO A 36 -4.96 -8.45 19.18
CA PRO A 36 -3.59 -8.73 18.77
C PRO A 36 -3.54 -9.86 17.73
N THR A 37 -2.75 -9.71 16.68
CA THR A 37 -2.65 -10.76 15.65
C THR A 37 -1.94 -11.99 16.18
N THR A 38 -2.53 -13.15 15.99
CA THR A 38 -2.10 -14.44 16.53
C THR A 38 -1.18 -15.20 15.57
N VAL A 39 -0.17 -14.51 15.00
CA VAL A 39 0.76 -15.09 13.99
C VAL A 39 1.54 -16.28 14.56
N SER A 40 1.84 -16.30 15.86
CA SER A 40 2.60 -17.37 16.52
C SER A 40 1.82 -18.67 16.68
N THR A 41 0.49 -18.64 16.59
CA THR A 41 -0.39 -19.81 16.74
C THR A 41 -1.20 -20.09 15.48
N ASP A 42 -2.24 -19.31 15.24
CA ASP A 42 -3.09 -19.32 14.06
C ASP A 42 -3.76 -17.95 13.92
N VAL A 43 -3.66 -17.31 12.77
CA VAL A 43 -4.28 -15.99 12.56
C VAL A 43 -5.82 -16.04 12.60
N MET A 44 -6.41 -17.22 12.40
CA MET A 44 -7.85 -17.43 12.55
C MET A 44 -8.32 -17.22 13.98
N ASP A 45 -7.48 -17.50 14.99
CA ASP A 45 -7.83 -17.24 16.40
C ASP A 45 -8.15 -15.74 16.61
N GLY A 46 -7.36 -14.84 15.95
CA GLY A 46 -7.59 -13.40 15.97
C GLY A 46 -8.84 -12.98 15.16
N VAL A 47 -9.09 -13.62 14.02
CA VAL A 47 -10.30 -13.39 13.23
C VAL A 47 -11.55 -13.83 14.01
N ASP A 48 -11.53 -14.99 14.64
CA ASP A 48 -12.64 -15.48 15.45
C ASP A 48 -12.88 -14.61 16.69
N ALA A 49 -11.81 -14.09 17.31
CA ALA A 49 -11.92 -13.17 18.45
C ALA A 49 -12.63 -11.86 18.09
N VAL A 50 -12.27 -11.23 16.95
CA VAL A 50 -12.96 -10.01 16.51
C VAL A 50 -14.40 -10.28 16.09
N ARG A 51 -14.67 -11.44 15.47
CA ARG A 51 -16.04 -11.88 15.14
C ARG A 51 -16.88 -12.09 16.40
N ALA A 52 -16.34 -12.76 17.41
CA ALA A 52 -17.01 -12.98 18.69
C ALA A 52 -17.32 -11.67 19.42
N THR A 53 -16.43 -10.68 19.35
CA THR A 53 -16.67 -9.34 19.92
C THR A 53 -17.88 -8.65 19.25
N LEU A 54 -18.14 -8.91 17.99
CA LEU A 54 -19.21 -8.30 17.19
C LEU A 54 -20.48 -9.17 17.12
N ALA A 55 -20.51 -10.35 17.75
CA ALA A 55 -21.62 -11.29 17.67
C ALA A 55 -22.97 -10.73 18.15
N GLY A 56 -22.96 -9.67 18.98
CA GLY A 56 -24.18 -8.97 19.41
C GLY A 56 -24.97 -8.30 18.29
N HIS A 57 -24.36 -8.11 17.11
CA HIS A 57 -25.02 -7.53 15.91
C HIS A 57 -25.62 -8.61 14.98
N GLY A 58 -25.47 -9.88 15.29
CA GLY A 58 -25.87 -11.02 14.48
C GLY A 58 -24.71 -11.60 13.66
N GLU A 59 -24.99 -12.70 12.94
CA GLU A 59 -24.00 -13.31 12.04
C GLU A 59 -23.92 -12.52 10.73
N PRO A 60 -22.71 -12.16 10.25
CA PRO A 60 -22.56 -11.49 8.96
C PRO A 60 -22.85 -12.46 7.80
N ASP A 61 -23.44 -11.94 6.72
CA ASP A 61 -23.72 -12.71 5.51
C ASP A 61 -22.46 -13.10 4.73
N ASP A 62 -21.39 -12.29 4.84
CA ASP A 62 -20.08 -12.54 4.22
C ASP A 62 -18.94 -12.05 5.12
N VAL A 63 -17.77 -12.63 4.94
CA VAL A 63 -16.51 -12.25 5.61
C VAL A 63 -15.43 -12.00 4.57
N LEU A 64 -14.99 -10.76 4.48
CA LEU A 64 -13.94 -10.34 3.55
C LEU A 64 -12.68 -9.99 4.32
N VAL A 65 -11.56 -10.59 3.95
CA VAL A 65 -10.30 -10.42 4.67
C VAL A 65 -9.24 -9.82 3.75
N CYS A 66 -8.48 -8.84 4.24
CA CYS A 66 -7.17 -8.51 3.67
C CYS A 66 -6.07 -8.85 4.68
N SER A 67 -4.85 -9.04 4.20
CA SER A 67 -3.75 -9.42 5.09
C SER A 67 -2.41 -8.81 4.69
N SER A 68 -1.69 -8.31 5.71
CA SER A 68 -0.27 -8.01 5.67
C SER A 68 0.55 -8.84 6.67
N ALA A 69 -0.10 -9.80 7.34
CA ALA A 69 0.55 -10.72 8.27
C ALA A 69 1.65 -11.55 7.58
N GLY A 70 2.62 -12.02 8.35
CA GLY A 70 3.75 -12.80 7.81
C GLY A 70 4.65 -11.99 6.86
N GLY A 71 4.70 -10.66 7.00
CA GLY A 71 5.55 -9.76 6.22
C GLY A 71 4.96 -9.31 4.88
N GLY A 72 3.65 -9.51 4.66
CA GLY A 72 2.96 -9.09 3.45
C GLY A 72 3.44 -9.84 2.19
N LEU A 73 3.18 -9.29 1.01
CA LEU A 73 3.64 -9.81 -0.28
C LEU A 73 5.06 -9.30 -0.59
N ARG A 74 6.04 -10.20 -0.68
CA ARG A 74 7.42 -9.88 -1.05
C ARG A 74 7.60 -10.05 -2.55
N LEU A 75 7.79 -8.95 -3.27
CA LEU A 75 7.90 -8.93 -4.73
C LEU A 75 9.34 -8.66 -5.17
N ALA A 76 9.86 -9.45 -6.10
CA ALA A 76 11.03 -9.08 -6.88
C ALA A 76 10.60 -8.57 -8.26
N VAL A 77 11.22 -7.50 -8.71
CA VAL A 77 11.03 -6.94 -10.06
C VAL A 77 12.26 -7.23 -10.89
N VAL A 78 12.06 -7.77 -12.09
CA VAL A 78 13.12 -8.01 -13.08
C VAL A 78 12.73 -7.26 -14.34
N GLY A 79 13.51 -6.25 -14.71
CA GLY A 79 13.25 -5.37 -15.84
C GLY A 79 14.46 -5.20 -16.75
N TYR A 80 14.29 -4.45 -17.82
CA TYR A 80 15.36 -4.16 -18.77
C TYR A 80 16.14 -2.91 -18.38
N GLU A 81 15.58 -1.74 -18.60
CA GLU A 81 16.20 -0.46 -18.23
C GLU A 81 15.79 -0.08 -16.81
N ARG A 82 16.76 0.41 -16.04
CA ARG A 82 16.54 0.80 -14.63
C ARG A 82 15.45 1.89 -14.49
N GLU A 83 15.52 2.92 -15.32
CA GLU A 83 14.69 4.12 -15.24
C GLU A 83 13.42 4.03 -16.09
N VAL A 84 13.19 2.90 -16.75
CA VAL A 84 12.06 2.69 -17.66
C VAL A 84 11.24 1.50 -17.20
N THR A 85 11.56 0.31 -17.68
CA THR A 85 10.72 -0.88 -17.42
C THR A 85 10.83 -1.39 -15.99
N ALA A 86 12.03 -1.36 -15.39
CA ALA A 86 12.21 -1.79 -14.01
C ALA A 86 11.52 -0.82 -13.02
N GLU A 87 11.59 0.49 -13.29
CA GLU A 87 10.90 1.50 -12.49
C GLU A 87 9.37 1.40 -12.64
N ALA A 88 8.86 1.20 -13.85
CA ALA A 88 7.43 0.95 -14.05
C ALA A 88 6.96 -0.28 -13.27
N GLY A 89 7.69 -1.39 -13.34
CA GLY A 89 7.41 -2.60 -12.57
C GLY A 89 7.48 -2.37 -11.05
N HIS A 90 8.45 -1.58 -10.57
CA HIS A 90 8.57 -1.21 -9.17
C HIS A 90 7.34 -0.44 -8.68
N ARG A 91 6.93 0.61 -9.40
CA ARG A 91 5.73 1.41 -9.07
C ARG A 91 4.46 0.57 -9.07
N VAL A 92 4.30 -0.30 -10.07
CA VAL A 92 3.15 -1.21 -10.17
C VAL A 92 3.15 -2.21 -9.01
N GLY A 93 4.31 -2.76 -8.65
CA GLY A 93 4.44 -3.66 -7.50
C GLY A 93 4.01 -3.01 -6.18
N LEU A 94 4.46 -1.78 -5.92
CA LEU A 94 4.06 -1.02 -4.74
C LEU A 94 2.54 -0.75 -4.73
N SER A 95 1.97 -0.37 -5.88
CA SER A 95 0.52 -0.11 -5.99
C SER A 95 -0.33 -1.38 -5.88
N ALA A 96 0.24 -2.57 -6.17
CA ALA A 96 -0.38 -3.86 -5.90
C ALA A 96 -0.25 -4.32 -4.44
N GLY A 97 0.21 -3.47 -3.55
CA GLY A 97 0.34 -3.77 -2.13
C GLY A 97 1.59 -4.59 -1.75
N ALA A 98 2.52 -4.80 -2.68
CA ALA A 98 3.73 -5.56 -2.41
C ALA A 98 4.80 -4.73 -1.69
N LYS A 99 5.66 -5.42 -0.92
CA LYS A 99 6.97 -4.94 -0.52
C LYS A 99 7.97 -5.37 -1.59
N VAL A 100 8.51 -4.42 -2.35
CA VAL A 100 9.56 -4.73 -3.34
C VAL A 100 10.86 -5.01 -2.59
N VAL A 101 11.31 -6.27 -2.65
CA VAL A 101 12.49 -6.77 -1.92
C VAL A 101 13.74 -6.86 -2.78
N HIS A 102 13.60 -6.82 -4.10
CA HIS A 102 14.70 -6.87 -5.05
C HIS A 102 14.29 -6.25 -6.40
N VAL A 103 15.20 -5.53 -7.02
CA VAL A 103 15.05 -5.01 -8.39
C VAL A 103 16.31 -5.38 -9.17
N ALA A 104 16.13 -6.18 -10.22
CA ALA A 104 17.18 -6.49 -11.18
C ALA A 104 16.94 -5.72 -12.48
N CYS A 105 17.99 -5.17 -13.07
CA CYS A 105 17.93 -4.36 -14.28
C CYS A 105 18.92 -4.87 -15.32
N GLY A 106 18.50 -4.92 -16.58
CA GLY A 106 19.31 -5.40 -17.71
C GLY A 106 19.32 -6.93 -17.84
N PRO A 107 20.20 -7.47 -18.70
CA PRO A 107 20.36 -8.92 -18.87
C PRO A 107 20.90 -9.55 -17.57
N MET A 108 20.14 -10.46 -16.97
CA MET A 108 20.50 -11.12 -15.72
C MET A 108 21.78 -11.96 -15.85
N THR A 109 22.70 -11.74 -14.94
CA THR A 109 23.91 -12.56 -14.76
C THR A 109 23.69 -13.68 -13.72
N GLY A 110 24.70 -14.51 -13.50
CA GLY A 110 24.68 -15.50 -12.40
C GLY A 110 24.63 -14.85 -11.02
N ALA A 111 25.27 -13.67 -10.87
CA ALA A 111 25.22 -12.89 -9.62
C ALA A 111 23.82 -12.36 -9.35
N ASP A 112 23.11 -11.86 -10.37
CA ASP A 112 21.74 -11.35 -10.24
C ASP A 112 20.76 -12.47 -9.84
N VAL A 113 20.91 -13.67 -10.42
CA VAL A 113 20.12 -14.84 -10.02
C VAL A 113 20.40 -15.22 -8.54
N THR A 114 21.64 -15.11 -8.10
CA THR A 114 22.01 -15.38 -6.71
C THR A 114 21.40 -14.35 -5.78
N ALA A 115 21.47 -13.06 -6.12
CA ALA A 115 20.87 -11.96 -5.35
C ALA A 115 19.34 -12.08 -5.29
N LEU A 116 18.70 -12.40 -6.43
CA LEU A 116 17.25 -12.64 -6.50
C LEU A 116 16.83 -13.79 -5.57
N ARG A 117 17.60 -14.89 -5.52
CA ARG A 117 17.31 -16.00 -4.60
C ARG A 117 17.53 -15.62 -3.14
N ALA A 118 18.58 -14.89 -2.83
CA ALA A 118 18.88 -14.41 -1.48
C ALA A 118 17.79 -13.46 -0.96
N ALA A 119 17.18 -12.67 -1.84
CA ALA A 119 16.05 -11.81 -1.51
C ALA A 119 14.78 -12.58 -1.13
N SER A 120 14.71 -13.90 -1.41
CA SER A 120 13.60 -14.79 -1.06
C SER A 120 12.22 -14.16 -1.35
N PRO A 121 11.91 -13.79 -2.60
CA PRO A 121 10.62 -13.22 -2.95
C PRO A 121 9.52 -14.28 -2.93
N ASP A 122 8.30 -13.85 -2.60
CA ASP A 122 7.08 -14.66 -2.73
C ASP A 122 6.61 -14.71 -4.20
N LEU A 123 6.92 -13.68 -4.99
CA LEU A 123 6.50 -13.50 -6.38
C LEU A 123 7.56 -12.73 -7.16
N VAL A 124 7.73 -13.05 -8.44
CA VAL A 124 8.56 -12.29 -9.39
C VAL A 124 7.65 -11.59 -10.40
N LEU A 125 7.84 -10.29 -10.58
CA LEU A 125 7.28 -9.51 -11.68
C LEU A 125 8.36 -9.35 -12.76
N LEU A 126 8.16 -10.00 -13.90
CA LEU A 126 9.05 -9.94 -15.05
C LEU A 126 8.48 -8.95 -16.07
N VAL A 127 9.19 -7.87 -16.30
CA VAL A 127 8.83 -6.77 -17.21
C VAL A 127 9.96 -6.51 -18.20
N GLY A 128 9.69 -5.81 -19.29
CA GLY A 128 10.73 -5.40 -20.22
C GLY A 128 10.22 -5.25 -21.66
N GLY A 129 10.72 -4.23 -22.34
CA GLY A 129 10.33 -3.83 -23.69
C GLY A 129 8.93 -3.22 -23.75
N THR A 130 8.73 -2.29 -24.68
CA THR A 130 7.40 -1.84 -25.10
C THR A 130 6.81 -2.84 -26.11
N ASP A 131 5.50 -2.79 -26.32
CA ASP A 131 4.86 -3.65 -27.33
C ASP A 131 5.40 -3.29 -28.72
N GLY A 132 5.75 -4.29 -29.50
CA GLY A 132 6.44 -4.12 -30.78
C GLY A 132 7.92 -3.72 -30.69
N GLY A 133 8.46 -3.53 -29.48
CA GLY A 133 9.85 -3.15 -29.25
C GLY A 133 10.80 -4.35 -29.03
N ASN A 134 11.99 -4.05 -28.50
CA ASN A 134 13.01 -5.09 -28.23
C ASN A 134 12.54 -6.08 -27.15
N ALA A 135 12.62 -7.37 -27.45
CA ALA A 135 12.26 -8.46 -26.55
C ALA A 135 13.48 -9.27 -26.04
N ASP A 136 14.69 -9.02 -26.54
CA ASP A 136 15.85 -9.88 -26.29
C ASP A 136 16.16 -10.02 -24.80
N VAL A 137 16.15 -8.91 -24.06
CA VAL A 137 16.43 -8.92 -22.62
C VAL A 137 15.31 -9.59 -21.83
N LEU A 138 14.03 -9.39 -22.22
CA LEU A 138 12.89 -10.05 -21.60
C LEU A 138 13.00 -11.58 -21.76
N LEU A 139 13.29 -12.07 -22.96
CA LEU A 139 13.49 -13.49 -23.26
C LEU A 139 14.69 -14.06 -22.51
N HIS A 140 15.84 -13.36 -22.54
CA HIS A 140 17.03 -13.74 -21.77
C HIS A 140 16.72 -13.89 -20.28
N ASN A 141 16.04 -12.90 -19.70
CA ASN A 141 15.69 -12.92 -18.27
C ASN A 141 14.69 -14.03 -17.94
N ALA A 142 13.71 -14.29 -18.82
CA ALA A 142 12.80 -15.42 -18.71
C ALA A 142 13.54 -16.76 -18.67
N GLU A 143 14.51 -16.98 -19.56
CA GLU A 143 15.35 -18.18 -19.58
C GLU A 143 16.18 -18.33 -18.30
N ARG A 144 16.78 -17.23 -17.80
CA ARG A 144 17.53 -17.22 -16.54
C ARG A 144 16.65 -17.56 -15.33
N ILE A 145 15.46 -16.99 -15.27
CA ILE A 145 14.47 -17.28 -14.21
C ILE A 145 13.99 -18.73 -14.32
N ALA A 146 13.66 -19.22 -15.51
CA ALA A 146 13.24 -20.60 -15.74
C ALA A 146 14.23 -21.61 -15.16
N ARG A 147 15.55 -21.39 -15.36
CA ARG A 147 16.63 -22.25 -14.89
C ARG A 147 17.08 -21.99 -13.44
N SER A 148 16.57 -20.96 -12.77
CA SER A 148 17.10 -20.46 -11.48
C SER A 148 16.81 -21.32 -10.26
N ARG A 149 15.97 -22.36 -10.33
CA ARG A 149 15.45 -23.15 -9.20
C ARG A 149 14.72 -22.27 -8.13
N LEU A 150 14.25 -21.09 -8.51
CA LEU A 150 13.44 -20.24 -7.64
C LEU A 150 12.06 -20.88 -7.47
N SER A 151 11.49 -20.91 -6.27
CA SER A 151 10.13 -21.46 -6.02
C SER A 151 9.00 -20.47 -6.33
N ALA A 152 9.30 -19.17 -6.28
CA ALA A 152 8.33 -18.10 -6.51
C ALA A 152 7.70 -18.20 -7.91
N PRO A 153 6.36 -18.06 -8.03
CA PRO A 153 5.71 -17.90 -9.32
C PRO A 153 6.12 -16.60 -10.00
N VAL A 154 5.85 -16.50 -11.30
CA VAL A 154 6.25 -15.36 -12.14
C VAL A 154 5.00 -14.73 -12.75
N VAL A 155 4.82 -13.43 -12.56
CA VAL A 155 3.89 -12.61 -13.34
C VAL A 155 4.70 -11.98 -14.48
N VAL A 156 4.33 -12.25 -15.71
CA VAL A 156 4.94 -11.69 -16.91
C VAL A 156 4.07 -10.55 -17.41
N ALA A 157 4.61 -9.35 -17.38
CA ALA A 157 3.92 -8.11 -17.77
C ALA A 157 4.84 -7.21 -18.62
N GLY A 158 5.51 -7.80 -19.59
CA GLY A 158 6.40 -7.13 -20.54
C GLY A 158 5.84 -7.14 -21.96
N ASN A 159 6.72 -6.93 -22.95
CA ASN A 159 6.38 -6.87 -24.37
C ASN A 159 5.40 -7.96 -24.80
N ALA A 160 4.24 -7.54 -25.27
CA ALA A 160 3.12 -8.45 -25.65
C ALA A 160 3.51 -9.41 -26.80
N ASP A 161 4.36 -8.98 -27.73
CA ASP A 161 4.75 -9.81 -28.88
C ASP A 161 5.67 -10.98 -28.45
N ALA A 162 6.41 -10.84 -27.35
CA ALA A 162 7.24 -11.90 -26.77
C ALA A 162 6.51 -12.76 -25.74
N ALA A 163 5.31 -12.39 -25.32
CA ALA A 163 4.58 -13.00 -24.21
C ALA A 163 4.40 -14.52 -24.35
N GLY A 164 4.09 -14.99 -25.57
CA GLY A 164 3.93 -16.42 -25.88
C GLY A 164 5.23 -17.21 -25.72
N GLU A 165 6.37 -16.68 -26.21
CA GLU A 165 7.66 -17.32 -26.10
C GLU A 165 8.17 -17.32 -24.64
N VAL A 166 8.01 -16.22 -23.93
CA VAL A 166 8.31 -16.13 -22.49
C VAL A 166 7.53 -17.17 -21.69
N GLY A 167 6.22 -17.30 -21.97
CA GLY A 167 5.37 -18.31 -21.32
C GLY A 167 5.86 -19.73 -21.61
N ALA A 168 6.22 -20.04 -22.87
CA ALA A 168 6.76 -21.35 -23.25
C ALA A 168 8.10 -21.65 -22.55
N LEU A 169 9.00 -20.69 -22.45
CA LEU A 169 10.26 -20.83 -21.73
C LEU A 169 10.04 -21.16 -20.24
N LEU A 170 9.15 -20.44 -19.57
CA LEU A 170 8.83 -20.69 -18.16
C LEU A 170 8.15 -22.06 -17.97
N ALA A 171 7.19 -22.40 -18.84
CA ALA A 171 6.49 -23.69 -18.82
C ALA A 171 7.44 -24.87 -19.03
N SER A 172 8.45 -24.75 -19.91
CA SER A 172 9.40 -25.83 -20.23
C SER A 172 10.16 -26.37 -19.02
N THR A 173 10.28 -25.57 -17.95
CA THR A 173 10.92 -25.95 -16.68
C THR A 173 9.91 -26.16 -15.53
N GLY A 174 8.60 -26.21 -15.84
CA GLY A 174 7.54 -26.33 -14.84
C GLY A 174 7.37 -25.09 -13.96
N ARG A 175 7.84 -23.92 -14.39
CA ARG A 175 7.72 -22.68 -13.64
C ARG A 175 6.27 -22.21 -13.64
N ARG A 176 5.68 -22.05 -12.45
CA ARG A 176 4.35 -21.42 -12.32
C ARG A 176 4.44 -19.98 -12.79
N HIS A 177 3.61 -19.59 -13.73
CA HIS A 177 3.58 -18.25 -14.27
C HIS A 177 2.19 -17.85 -14.75
N VAL A 178 1.97 -16.54 -14.81
CA VAL A 178 0.80 -15.90 -15.41
C VAL A 178 1.32 -14.83 -16.36
N VAL A 179 0.79 -14.80 -17.58
CA VAL A 179 1.09 -13.76 -18.57
C VAL A 179 -0.07 -12.76 -18.57
N THR A 180 0.24 -11.47 -18.51
CA THR A 180 -0.73 -10.39 -18.51
C THR A 180 -0.28 -9.25 -19.44
N ALA A 181 -1.11 -8.21 -19.57
CA ALA A 181 -0.77 -7.05 -20.38
C ALA A 181 0.49 -6.35 -19.86
N ASN A 182 1.23 -5.73 -20.77
CA ASN A 182 2.45 -5.02 -20.48
C ASN A 182 2.22 -3.84 -19.53
N VAL A 183 3.05 -3.69 -18.51
CA VAL A 183 3.02 -2.52 -17.61
C VAL A 183 3.45 -1.23 -18.30
N LEU A 184 4.24 -1.34 -19.36
CA LEU A 184 4.74 -0.22 -20.16
C LEU A 184 4.51 -0.50 -21.66
N PRO A 185 3.24 -0.49 -22.13
CA PRO A 185 2.94 -0.84 -23.54
C PRO A 185 3.58 0.13 -24.52
N ARG A 186 3.81 1.37 -24.12
CA ARG A 186 4.52 2.43 -24.89
C ARG A 186 5.32 3.31 -23.94
N ILE A 187 6.39 3.92 -24.44
CA ILE A 187 7.16 4.92 -23.70
C ILE A 187 6.21 6.00 -23.17
N GLY A 188 6.34 6.34 -21.91
CA GLY A 188 5.50 7.33 -21.23
C GLY A 188 4.11 6.86 -20.80
N VAL A 189 3.74 5.60 -21.01
CA VAL A 189 2.41 5.06 -20.65
C VAL A 189 2.57 3.90 -19.68
N VAL A 190 2.25 4.09 -18.41
CA VAL A 190 2.16 3.02 -17.42
C VAL A 190 0.72 2.50 -17.36
N ALA A 191 0.53 1.18 -17.58
CA ALA A 191 -0.76 0.48 -17.53
C ALA A 191 -0.73 -0.56 -16.40
N PRO A 192 -1.06 -0.19 -15.15
CA PRO A 192 -0.86 -1.03 -13.97
C PRO A 192 -1.95 -2.07 -13.74
N GLU A 193 -3.16 -1.88 -14.29
CA GLU A 193 -4.38 -2.55 -13.87
C GLU A 193 -4.28 -4.07 -14.02
N ALA A 194 -3.85 -4.53 -15.19
CA ALA A 194 -3.75 -5.95 -15.50
C ALA A 194 -2.66 -6.64 -14.65
N ALA A 195 -1.51 -5.98 -14.47
CA ALA A 195 -0.43 -6.50 -13.64
C ALA A 195 -0.81 -6.49 -12.14
N ARG A 196 -1.50 -5.46 -11.64
CA ARG A 196 -2.04 -5.42 -10.26
C ARG A 196 -3.00 -6.59 -10.03
N ALA A 197 -3.93 -6.83 -10.96
CA ALA A 197 -4.87 -7.95 -10.87
C ALA A 197 -4.14 -9.30 -10.85
N ALA A 198 -3.16 -9.51 -11.74
CA ALA A 198 -2.37 -10.74 -11.80
C ALA A 198 -1.51 -10.94 -10.54
N ILE A 199 -0.92 -9.89 -9.98
CA ILE A 199 -0.17 -9.94 -8.72
C ILE A 199 -1.10 -10.31 -7.55
N ARG A 200 -2.31 -9.72 -7.47
CA ARG A 200 -3.31 -10.06 -6.46
C ARG A 200 -3.72 -11.53 -6.57
N GLU A 201 -4.05 -12.00 -7.78
CA GLU A 201 -4.42 -13.39 -8.02
C GLU A 201 -3.30 -14.36 -7.65
N ALA A 202 -2.05 -14.05 -8.01
CA ALA A 202 -0.89 -14.85 -7.64
C ALA A 202 -0.66 -14.85 -6.11
N PHE A 203 -0.91 -13.75 -5.42
CA PHE A 203 -0.88 -13.68 -3.97
C PHE A 203 -1.91 -14.61 -3.34
N LEU A 204 -3.14 -14.58 -3.80
CA LEU A 204 -4.24 -15.41 -3.28
C LEU A 204 -3.99 -16.90 -3.54
N SER A 205 -3.58 -17.26 -4.77
CA SER A 205 -3.46 -18.66 -5.19
C SER A 205 -2.18 -19.34 -4.66
N HIS A 206 -1.10 -18.58 -4.46
CA HIS A 206 0.23 -19.18 -4.28
C HIS A 206 1.01 -18.68 -3.06
N VAL A 207 0.71 -17.49 -2.57
CA VAL A 207 1.50 -16.87 -1.50
C VAL A 207 0.85 -17.06 -0.14
N ILE A 208 -0.42 -16.67 -0.02
CA ILE A 208 -1.09 -16.63 1.29
C ILE A 208 -1.17 -18.00 1.96
N GLY A 209 -1.50 -19.04 1.20
CA GLY A 209 -1.54 -20.42 1.71
C GLY A 209 -0.16 -21.01 2.05
N GLY A 210 0.92 -20.49 1.43
CA GLY A 210 2.29 -20.90 1.65
C GLY A 210 2.97 -20.26 2.85
N LYS A 211 2.39 -19.22 3.46
CA LYS A 211 2.99 -18.49 4.58
C LYS A 211 2.83 -19.18 5.94
N GLY A 212 2.04 -20.25 6.02
CA GLY A 212 1.83 -20.99 7.27
C GLY A 212 1.14 -20.18 8.37
N LEU A 213 0.35 -19.18 7.99
CA LEU A 213 -0.34 -18.29 8.92
C LEU A 213 -1.53 -18.95 9.62
N SER A 214 -2.09 -19.99 9.00
CA SER A 214 -3.18 -20.80 9.56
C SER A 214 -2.94 -22.28 9.27
N ARG A 215 -3.43 -23.14 10.16
CA ARG A 215 -3.31 -24.60 10.06
C ARG A 215 -4.23 -25.21 9.00
N GLY A 216 -5.24 -24.45 8.54
CA GLY A 216 -6.22 -24.90 7.56
C GLY A 216 -6.24 -24.03 6.30
N ARG A 217 -7.16 -24.35 5.39
CA ARG A 217 -7.38 -23.55 4.16
C ARG A 217 -8.33 -22.36 4.39
N GLY A 218 -9.09 -22.34 5.47
CA GLY A 218 -10.14 -21.34 5.70
C GLY A 218 -9.65 -19.90 5.64
N PHE A 219 -8.45 -19.61 6.17
CA PHE A 219 -7.89 -18.27 6.08
C PHE A 219 -7.63 -17.83 4.63
N ALA A 220 -6.99 -18.69 3.84
CA ALA A 220 -6.68 -18.39 2.44
C ALA A 220 -7.96 -18.20 1.58
N GLU A 221 -9.04 -18.89 1.93
CA GLU A 221 -10.34 -18.78 1.25
C GLU A 221 -11.06 -17.46 1.57
N LEU A 222 -10.81 -16.87 2.75
CA LEU A 222 -11.38 -15.59 3.16
C LEU A 222 -10.60 -14.38 2.63
N VAL A 223 -9.28 -14.51 2.43
CA VAL A 223 -8.44 -13.40 1.98
C VAL A 223 -8.79 -13.00 0.54
N ARG A 224 -8.98 -11.69 0.32
CA ARG A 224 -9.32 -11.09 -0.98
C ARG A 224 -8.17 -10.26 -1.55
N ALA A 225 -7.29 -9.72 -0.70
CA ALA A 225 -6.20 -8.85 -1.13
C ALA A 225 -5.09 -8.73 -0.08
N PRO A 226 -3.88 -8.31 -0.45
CA PRO A 226 -2.94 -7.70 0.50
C PRO A 226 -3.55 -6.43 1.10
N THR A 227 -3.31 -6.16 2.40
CA THR A 227 -3.87 -4.96 3.08
C THR A 227 -3.61 -3.66 2.32
N PRO A 228 -2.38 -3.36 1.83
CA PRO A 228 -2.15 -2.11 1.14
C PRO A 228 -2.89 -1.99 -0.22
N ASP A 229 -3.15 -3.10 -0.90
CA ASP A 229 -3.96 -3.10 -2.13
C ASP A 229 -5.43 -2.81 -1.81
N ALA A 230 -5.98 -3.40 -0.73
CA ALA A 230 -7.31 -3.07 -0.24
C ALA A 230 -7.42 -1.59 0.15
N VAL A 231 -6.43 -1.04 0.86
CA VAL A 231 -6.40 0.39 1.21
C VAL A 231 -6.37 1.27 -0.04
N LEU A 232 -5.48 1.01 -1.02
CA LEU A 232 -5.43 1.80 -2.26
C LEU A 232 -6.77 1.75 -3.02
N ARG A 233 -7.41 0.58 -3.06
CA ARG A 233 -8.75 0.44 -3.65
C ARG A 233 -9.78 1.29 -2.89
N GLY A 234 -9.70 1.35 -1.56
CA GLY A 234 -10.52 2.24 -0.73
C GLY A 234 -10.30 3.72 -1.02
N VAL A 235 -9.05 4.12 -1.26
CA VAL A 235 -8.70 5.50 -1.66
C VAL A 235 -9.26 5.82 -3.06
N GLU A 236 -9.25 4.87 -3.99
CA GLU A 236 -9.88 5.02 -5.32
C GLU A 236 -11.40 5.27 -5.20
N VAL A 237 -12.09 4.50 -4.35
CA VAL A 237 -13.52 4.73 -4.07
C VAL A 237 -13.74 6.09 -3.40
N LEU A 238 -12.91 6.44 -2.41
CA LEU A 238 -13.02 7.73 -1.73
C LEU A 238 -12.83 8.91 -2.70
N ALA A 239 -11.85 8.83 -3.61
CA ALA A 239 -11.62 9.85 -4.62
C ALA A 239 -12.83 10.02 -5.57
N ALA A 240 -13.47 8.91 -5.96
CA ALA A 240 -14.69 8.93 -6.74
C ALA A 240 -15.86 9.58 -5.97
N VAL A 241 -16.01 9.32 -4.67
CA VAL A 241 -17.03 9.92 -3.82
C VAL A 241 -16.78 11.42 -3.60
N VAL A 242 -15.53 11.81 -3.40
CA VAL A 242 -15.13 13.23 -3.25
C VAL A 242 -15.28 13.99 -4.57
N GLY A 243 -15.12 13.30 -5.70
CA GLY A 243 -15.06 13.90 -7.03
C GLY A 243 -13.80 14.73 -7.23
N GLY A 244 -12.67 14.30 -6.67
CA GLY A 244 -11.39 15.01 -6.72
C GLY A 244 -10.22 14.17 -6.20
N ASP A 245 -9.04 14.74 -6.25
CA ASP A 245 -7.80 14.08 -5.90
C ASP A 245 -7.65 13.89 -4.38
N VAL A 246 -7.16 12.73 -3.96
CA VAL A 246 -7.06 12.33 -2.55
C VAL A 246 -5.64 11.88 -2.23
N LEU A 247 -5.15 12.28 -1.07
CA LEU A 247 -3.91 11.80 -0.46
C LEU A 247 -4.23 11.12 0.88
N VAL A 248 -3.66 9.96 1.13
CA VAL A 248 -3.76 9.28 2.43
C VAL A 248 -2.38 9.06 2.99
N VAL A 249 -2.19 9.37 4.27
CA VAL A 249 -0.94 9.12 5.01
C VAL A 249 -1.25 8.19 6.17
N ASP A 250 -0.70 6.98 6.14
CA ASP A 250 -0.84 5.97 7.19
C ASP A 250 0.47 5.87 7.99
N VAL A 251 0.46 6.45 9.20
CA VAL A 251 1.63 6.46 10.08
C VAL A 251 1.58 5.25 11.00
N GLY A 252 2.33 4.22 10.62
CA GLY A 252 2.38 2.95 11.34
C GLY A 252 3.54 2.85 12.36
N GLY A 253 3.56 1.74 13.10
CA GLY A 253 4.63 1.48 14.08
C GLY A 253 5.99 1.17 13.44
N ALA A 254 6.01 0.57 12.26
CA ALA A 254 7.22 0.14 11.55
C ALA A 254 7.50 0.95 10.28
N THR A 255 6.47 1.43 9.59
CA THR A 255 6.55 2.14 8.30
C THR A 255 5.53 3.26 8.25
N THR A 256 5.74 4.21 7.36
CA THR A 256 4.73 5.18 6.94
C THR A 256 4.41 4.96 5.47
N ASP A 257 3.13 4.77 5.17
CA ASP A 257 2.63 4.56 3.83
C ASP A 257 1.92 5.82 3.32
N VAL A 258 2.14 6.17 2.06
CA VAL A 258 1.42 7.26 1.40
C VAL A 258 0.73 6.72 0.16
N TYR A 259 -0.57 6.99 0.06
CA TYR A 259 -1.40 6.65 -1.08
C TYR A 259 -1.90 7.92 -1.74
N SER A 260 -1.94 7.96 -3.05
CA SER A 260 -2.56 9.06 -3.78
C SER A 260 -3.38 8.54 -4.96
N VAL A 261 -4.53 9.16 -5.16
CA VAL A 261 -5.34 9.04 -6.37
C VAL A 261 -5.45 10.44 -6.95
N ILE A 262 -4.86 10.62 -8.13
CA ILE A 262 -4.74 11.90 -8.80
C ILE A 262 -5.33 11.77 -10.20
N THR A 263 -6.10 12.75 -10.62
CA THR A 263 -6.70 12.79 -11.96
C THR A 263 -5.80 13.61 -12.89
N PRO A 264 -5.33 13.02 -14.02
CA PRO A 264 -4.52 13.76 -14.98
C PRO A 264 -5.32 14.94 -15.55
N GLN A 265 -4.73 16.13 -15.55
CA GLN A 265 -5.37 17.35 -16.03
C GLN A 265 -4.59 18.02 -17.18
N GLY A 266 -5.30 18.74 -18.06
CA GLY A 266 -4.72 19.58 -19.10
C GLY A 266 -3.80 18.82 -20.07
N GLU A 267 -2.59 19.34 -20.26
CA GLU A 267 -1.58 18.72 -21.14
C GLU A 267 -1.14 17.34 -20.63
N ASP A 268 -1.20 17.07 -19.34
CA ASP A 268 -0.80 15.80 -18.74
C ASP A 268 -1.78 14.66 -19.12
N ALA A 269 -3.02 14.99 -19.46
CA ALA A 269 -4.00 14.03 -19.98
C ALA A 269 -3.70 13.60 -21.44
N THR A 270 -2.92 14.35 -22.19
CA THR A 270 -2.73 14.18 -23.64
C THR A 270 -1.27 14.00 -24.07
N ILE A 271 -0.29 14.41 -23.28
CA ILE A 271 1.12 14.42 -23.66
C ILE A 271 1.96 13.52 -22.76
N HIS A 272 2.28 12.35 -23.27
CA HIS A 272 3.26 11.44 -22.67
C HIS A 272 4.67 11.85 -23.05
N ARG A 273 5.25 12.83 -22.32
CA ARG A 273 6.64 13.30 -22.54
C ARG A 273 7.66 12.61 -21.63
N GLU A 274 7.20 11.84 -20.67
CA GLU A 274 8.06 11.15 -19.70
C GLU A 274 8.46 9.78 -20.21
N VAL A 275 9.67 9.33 -19.88
CA VAL A 275 10.16 7.99 -20.24
C VAL A 275 9.34 6.91 -19.55
N VAL A 276 8.95 7.15 -18.29
CA VAL A 276 7.95 6.36 -17.56
C VAL A 276 6.83 7.31 -17.16
N GLY A 277 5.60 7.06 -17.61
CA GLY A 277 4.45 7.88 -17.28
C GLY A 277 4.15 7.91 -15.77
N THR A 278 3.50 8.96 -15.32
CA THR A 278 3.06 9.09 -13.94
C THR A 278 2.03 7.99 -13.62
N LEU A 279 2.25 7.29 -12.51
CA LEU A 279 1.24 6.39 -11.95
C LEU A 279 0.27 7.23 -11.12
N TRP A 280 -0.93 7.47 -11.65
CA TRP A 280 -1.92 8.37 -11.06
C TRP A 280 -2.53 7.84 -9.77
N HIS A 281 -2.71 6.52 -9.68
CA HIS A 281 -3.07 5.82 -8.46
C HIS A 281 -1.81 5.15 -7.91
N ALA A 282 -1.23 5.72 -6.87
CA ALA A 282 0.09 5.32 -6.41
C ALA A 282 0.15 5.08 -4.90
N ARG A 283 1.08 4.21 -4.53
CA ARG A 283 1.52 4.00 -3.16
C ARG A 283 3.04 4.10 -3.07
N THR A 284 3.53 4.73 -2.00
CA THR A 284 4.93 4.61 -1.55
C THR A 284 4.97 4.09 -0.12
N VAL A 285 6.05 3.42 0.22
CA VAL A 285 6.28 2.85 1.55
C VAL A 285 7.63 3.34 2.05
N GLU A 286 7.61 4.05 3.16
CA GLU A 286 8.81 4.54 3.81
C GLU A 286 9.16 3.59 4.96
N ALA A 287 10.08 2.66 4.68
CA ALA A 287 10.43 1.59 5.60
C ALA A 287 11.29 2.08 6.78
N ASP A 288 11.86 3.27 6.67
CA ASP A 288 12.65 3.94 7.71
C ASP A 288 11.83 4.93 8.57
N LEU A 289 10.54 5.10 8.28
CA LEU A 289 9.68 6.06 8.96
C LEU A 289 8.58 5.35 9.76
N GLY A 290 8.91 4.85 10.93
CA GLY A 290 7.95 4.17 11.82
C GLY A 290 7.97 4.72 13.22
N MET A 291 6.79 4.78 13.85
CA MET A 291 6.58 5.34 15.20
C MET A 291 7.25 4.56 16.34
N ARG A 292 7.71 3.30 16.07
CA ARG A 292 8.25 2.37 17.08
C ARG A 292 9.57 1.80 16.61
N TRP A 293 9.55 0.71 15.83
CA TRP A 293 10.77 0.00 15.42
C TRP A 293 11.76 0.86 14.63
N ASN A 294 11.28 1.90 13.93
CA ASN A 294 12.07 2.80 13.11
C ASN A 294 11.94 4.26 13.55
N ALA A 295 11.68 4.51 14.84
CA ALA A 295 11.55 5.88 15.37
C ALA A 295 12.86 6.67 15.27
N GLU A 296 14.02 6.03 15.42
CA GLU A 296 15.32 6.64 15.17
C GLU A 296 15.53 6.98 13.69
N GLY A 297 15.01 6.17 12.77
CA GLY A 297 15.00 6.47 11.34
C GLY A 297 14.22 7.73 11.01
N VAL A 298 13.14 8.03 11.75
CA VAL A 298 12.38 9.28 11.60
C VAL A 298 13.26 10.48 12.02
N VAL A 299 14.04 10.36 13.08
CA VAL A 299 14.99 11.41 13.51
C VAL A 299 16.02 11.66 12.42
N GLU A 300 16.71 10.60 11.94
CA GLU A 300 17.71 10.73 10.88
C GLU A 300 17.13 11.30 9.58
N ALA A 301 15.91 10.92 9.22
CA ALA A 301 15.24 11.42 8.03
C ALA A 301 14.86 12.89 8.19
N GLY A 302 14.37 13.29 9.37
CA GLY A 302 14.08 14.69 9.71
C GLY A 302 15.31 15.59 9.62
N GLU A 303 16.44 15.14 10.15
CA GLU A 303 17.72 15.87 10.05
C GLU A 303 18.17 16.03 8.58
N ARG A 304 18.12 14.95 7.79
CA ARG A 304 18.43 14.99 6.35
C ARG A 304 17.55 15.96 5.59
N GLU A 305 16.28 16.06 5.96
CA GLU A 305 15.29 16.97 5.37
C GLU A 305 15.31 18.36 6.00
N ARG A 306 16.24 18.63 6.94
CA ARG A 306 16.41 19.90 7.66
C ARG A 306 15.14 20.34 8.40
N ILE A 307 14.41 19.39 8.96
CA ILE A 307 13.30 19.64 9.87
C ILE A 307 13.88 19.88 11.26
N SER A 308 13.42 20.93 11.95
CA SER A 308 13.83 21.20 13.32
C SER A 308 13.20 20.17 14.26
N LEU A 309 14.03 19.46 15.01
CA LEU A 309 13.62 18.40 15.94
C LEU A 309 13.94 18.81 17.37
N SER A 310 13.03 18.53 18.30
CA SER A 310 13.26 18.79 19.71
C SER A 310 14.09 17.68 20.38
N ASP A 311 14.88 18.06 21.40
CA ASP A 311 15.61 17.08 22.22
C ASP A 311 14.66 16.06 22.89
N ASN A 312 13.41 16.46 23.17
CA ASN A 312 12.41 15.58 23.74
C ASN A 312 12.01 14.49 22.75
N MET A 313 11.77 14.84 21.49
CA MET A 313 11.48 13.87 20.41
C MET A 313 12.63 12.90 20.23
N ILE A 314 13.88 13.39 20.14
CA ILE A 314 15.07 12.55 19.90
C ILE A 314 15.22 11.50 21.00
N ARG A 315 15.16 11.92 22.28
CA ARG A 315 15.23 10.98 23.41
C ARG A 315 14.09 9.98 23.43
N TYR A 316 12.88 10.44 23.12
CA TYR A 316 11.71 9.57 23.11
C TYR A 316 11.76 8.56 21.96
N ALA A 317 12.26 8.95 20.77
CA ALA A 317 12.46 8.06 19.64
C ALA A 317 13.38 6.88 19.98
N THR A 318 14.53 7.14 20.65
CA THR A 318 15.44 6.09 21.13
C THR A 318 14.75 5.18 22.16
N ALA A 319 13.95 5.75 23.07
CA ALA A 319 13.26 4.97 24.08
C ALA A 319 12.23 4.00 23.46
N VAL A 320 11.39 4.46 22.53
CA VAL A 320 10.36 3.61 21.89
C VAL A 320 10.96 2.63 20.88
N ALA A 321 12.10 2.95 20.27
CA ALA A 321 12.82 1.99 19.42
C ALA A 321 13.36 0.81 20.24
N SER A 322 13.78 1.07 21.47
CA SER A 322 14.26 0.04 22.41
C SER A 322 13.13 -0.76 23.05
N ASP A 323 11.95 -0.16 23.24
CA ASP A 323 10.74 -0.81 23.74
C ASP A 323 9.54 -0.43 22.88
N PRO A 324 9.30 -1.11 21.75
CA PRO A 324 8.18 -0.81 20.84
C PRO A 324 6.79 -0.97 21.45
N ALA A 325 6.67 -1.63 22.61
CA ALA A 325 5.40 -1.78 23.34
C ALA A 325 5.09 -0.56 24.22
N HIS A 326 6.06 0.34 24.43
CA HIS A 326 5.86 1.54 25.23
C HIS A 326 4.75 2.45 24.63
N LEU A 327 3.83 2.86 25.50
CA LEU A 327 2.77 3.81 25.14
C LEU A 327 2.94 5.11 25.92
N ALA A 328 2.71 6.24 25.26
CA ALA A 328 2.77 7.55 25.88
C ALA A 328 1.76 7.68 27.04
N SER A 329 2.23 8.13 28.19
CA SER A 329 1.43 8.28 29.42
C SER A 329 1.50 9.68 30.03
N SER A 330 2.34 10.57 29.50
CA SER A 330 2.48 11.95 29.96
C SER A 330 2.35 12.95 28.81
N ALA A 331 2.04 14.21 29.14
CA ALA A 331 1.94 15.27 28.13
C ALA A 331 3.23 15.46 27.33
N ALA A 332 4.42 15.31 27.98
CA ALA A 332 5.69 15.38 27.28
C ALA A 332 5.92 14.24 26.30
N GLN A 333 5.49 13.02 26.64
CA GLN A 333 5.56 11.87 25.73
C GLN A 333 4.57 12.02 24.57
N TRP A 334 3.34 12.48 24.81
CA TRP A 334 2.40 12.76 23.73
C TRP A 334 2.88 13.86 22.79
N ALA A 335 3.55 14.89 23.30
CA ALA A 335 4.18 15.91 22.45
C ALA A 335 5.30 15.30 21.57
N ALA A 336 6.10 14.39 22.11
CA ALA A 336 7.10 13.67 21.32
C ALA A 336 6.48 12.73 20.27
N GLU A 337 5.40 11.99 20.61
CA GLU A 337 4.61 11.18 19.66
C GLU A 337 4.09 12.02 18.51
N GLU A 338 3.52 13.18 18.80
CA GLU A 338 3.00 14.10 17.78
C GLU A 338 4.12 14.61 16.87
N GLU A 339 5.29 14.93 17.44
CA GLU A 339 6.44 15.41 16.67
C GLU A 339 7.04 14.31 15.79
N ILE A 340 7.17 13.07 16.29
CA ILE A 340 7.58 11.91 15.50
C ILE A 340 6.60 11.66 14.35
N ALA A 341 5.28 11.64 14.64
CA ALA A 341 4.26 11.41 13.63
C ALA A 341 4.25 12.51 12.55
N SER A 342 4.38 13.77 12.97
CA SER A 342 4.45 14.92 12.06
C SER A 342 5.67 14.83 11.15
N THR A 343 6.84 14.51 11.71
CA THR A 343 8.09 14.38 10.95
C THR A 343 7.99 13.21 9.97
N ALA A 344 7.50 12.05 10.40
CA ALA A 344 7.31 10.88 9.54
C ALA A 344 6.33 11.18 8.38
N ALA A 345 5.19 11.80 8.67
CA ALA A 345 4.19 12.16 7.66
C ALA A 345 4.72 13.18 6.65
N VAL A 346 5.37 14.25 7.12
CA VAL A 346 5.95 15.29 6.26
C VAL A 346 7.03 14.69 5.34
N VAL A 347 7.99 13.93 5.90
CA VAL A 347 9.06 13.32 5.10
C VAL A 347 8.50 12.32 4.10
N ALA A 348 7.53 11.48 4.50
CA ALA A 348 6.90 10.52 3.61
C ALA A 348 6.19 11.21 2.43
N VAL A 349 5.44 12.29 2.68
CA VAL A 349 4.77 13.05 1.63
C VAL A 349 5.77 13.80 0.73
N ARG A 350 6.84 14.36 1.28
CA ARG A 350 7.93 14.93 0.47
C ARG A 350 8.51 13.89 -0.49
N ARG A 351 8.81 12.68 -0.01
CA ARG A 351 9.35 11.59 -0.82
C ARG A 351 8.33 11.11 -1.86
N HIS A 352 7.06 11.00 -1.47
CA HIS A 352 5.97 10.64 -2.38
C HIS A 352 5.78 11.64 -3.52
N GLY A 353 5.94 12.93 -3.25
CA GLY A 353 5.84 14.02 -4.23
C GLY A 353 7.06 14.16 -5.13
N ARG A 354 8.24 13.70 -4.71
CA ARG A 354 9.47 13.82 -5.49
C ARG A 354 9.42 12.98 -6.76
N PRO A 355 9.95 13.51 -7.88
CA PRO A 355 10.17 12.69 -9.05
C PRO A 355 11.27 11.65 -8.72
N PRO A 356 11.10 10.39 -9.12
CA PRO A 356 12.14 9.37 -8.93
C PRO A 356 13.40 9.64 -9.75
N HIS A 357 13.30 10.42 -10.81
CA HIS A 357 14.42 10.85 -11.65
C HIS A 357 14.35 12.38 -11.89
N PRO A 358 15.51 13.10 -11.96
CA PRO A 358 15.53 14.54 -12.18
C PRO A 358 14.86 15.03 -13.47
N SER A 359 14.72 14.17 -14.47
CA SER A 359 14.01 14.47 -15.73
C SER A 359 12.49 14.30 -15.66
N GLU A 360 11.98 13.72 -14.60
CA GLU A 360 10.54 13.52 -14.39
C GLU A 360 9.93 14.72 -13.63
N ARG A 361 8.62 14.91 -13.80
CA ARG A 361 7.89 15.93 -13.06
C ARG A 361 7.56 15.45 -11.64
N PRO A 362 7.54 16.36 -10.66
CA PRO A 362 6.98 16.06 -9.34
C PRO A 362 5.52 15.63 -9.46
N ARG A 363 5.09 14.73 -8.56
CA ARG A 363 3.67 14.38 -8.46
C ARG A 363 2.85 15.63 -8.11
N PRO A 364 1.72 15.90 -8.79
CA PRO A 364 0.96 17.15 -8.63
C PRO A 364 0.08 17.13 -7.36
N LEU A 365 0.70 17.06 -6.18
CA LEU A 365 -0.01 17.01 -4.90
C LEU A 365 -0.77 18.30 -4.56
N ALA A 366 -0.49 19.40 -5.22
CA ALA A 366 -1.20 20.67 -5.00
C ALA A 366 -2.69 20.61 -5.39
N GLU A 367 -3.04 19.70 -6.30
CA GLU A 367 -4.42 19.53 -6.76
C GLU A 367 -5.27 18.63 -5.82
N VAL A 368 -4.65 18.01 -4.83
CA VAL A 368 -5.33 17.19 -3.84
C VAL A 368 -6.31 18.05 -3.02
N VAL A 369 -7.56 17.61 -2.98
CA VAL A 369 -8.64 18.33 -2.27
C VAL A 369 -8.92 17.75 -0.87
N LEU A 370 -8.46 16.52 -0.60
CA LEU A 370 -8.64 15.84 0.67
C LEU A 370 -7.37 15.09 1.07
N VAL A 371 -6.87 15.36 2.28
CA VAL A 371 -5.81 14.59 2.93
C VAL A 371 -6.41 13.81 4.09
N VAL A 372 -6.25 12.48 4.06
CA VAL A 372 -6.72 11.60 5.12
C VAL A 372 -5.53 11.02 5.88
N GLY A 373 -5.57 11.12 7.20
CA GLY A 373 -4.61 10.47 8.09
C GLY A 373 -5.14 9.14 8.62
N SER A 374 -4.28 8.15 8.68
CA SER A 374 -4.52 6.85 9.30
C SER A 374 -3.35 6.46 10.21
N GLY A 375 -3.52 5.38 10.93
CA GLY A 375 -2.51 4.87 11.86
C GLY A 375 -2.84 5.13 13.33
N GLY A 376 -2.17 4.36 14.20
CA GLY A 376 -2.53 4.30 15.62
C GLY A 376 -2.43 5.63 16.34
N VAL A 377 -1.37 6.40 16.10
CA VAL A 377 -1.15 7.69 16.75
C VAL A 377 -2.20 8.73 16.33
N LEU A 378 -2.55 8.81 15.04
CA LEU A 378 -3.53 9.78 14.55
C LEU A 378 -4.94 9.47 15.07
N ARG A 379 -5.26 8.18 15.29
CA ARG A 379 -6.58 7.70 15.70
C ARG A 379 -6.81 7.73 17.22
N HIS A 380 -5.76 7.52 18.01
CA HIS A 380 -5.87 7.26 19.44
C HIS A 380 -5.21 8.30 20.32
N ALA A 381 -4.42 9.22 19.77
CA ALA A 381 -3.82 10.29 20.53
C ALA A 381 -4.88 11.26 21.07
N PRO A 382 -4.69 11.82 22.28
CA PRO A 382 -5.64 12.72 22.90
C PRO A 382 -5.78 14.05 22.16
N GLY A 383 -6.96 14.61 22.15
CA GLY A 383 -7.24 15.90 21.51
C GLY A 383 -7.15 15.82 19.98
N ALA A 384 -6.77 16.91 19.33
CA ALA A 384 -6.70 17.05 17.89
C ALA A 384 -5.27 16.77 17.34
N VAL A 385 -4.54 15.79 17.89
CA VAL A 385 -3.18 15.44 17.43
C VAL A 385 -3.17 15.06 15.95
N GLY A 386 -4.12 14.21 15.53
CA GLY A 386 -4.23 13.80 14.14
C GLY A 386 -4.41 14.99 13.19
N ASP A 387 -5.27 15.94 13.52
CA ASP A 387 -5.50 17.14 12.70
C ASP A 387 -4.23 18.01 12.63
N ARG A 388 -3.50 18.16 13.76
CA ARG A 388 -2.24 18.93 13.78
C ARG A 388 -1.13 18.27 12.96
N VAL A 389 -1.03 16.94 13.03
CA VAL A 389 -0.08 16.19 12.18
C VAL A 389 -0.38 16.41 10.69
N LEU A 390 -1.65 16.34 10.30
CA LEU A 390 -2.05 16.56 8.91
C LEU A 390 -1.91 18.03 8.47
N ALA A 391 -2.16 18.98 9.37
CA ALA A 391 -1.88 20.40 9.10
C ALA A 391 -0.39 20.63 8.77
N ARG A 392 0.53 19.95 9.48
CA ARG A 392 1.96 20.01 9.15
C ARG A 392 2.27 19.52 7.74
N VAL A 393 1.52 18.52 7.25
CA VAL A 393 1.67 18.02 5.86
C VAL A 393 1.20 19.05 4.84
N THR A 394 0.05 19.68 5.08
CA THR A 394 -0.54 20.66 4.16
C THR A 394 0.18 22.02 4.18
N GLU A 395 0.87 22.35 5.26
CA GLU A 395 1.62 23.58 5.46
C GLU A 395 3.14 23.46 5.14
N ASP A 396 3.60 22.26 4.77
CA ASP A 396 5.03 22.00 4.55
C ASP A 396 5.53 22.52 3.20
N HIS A 397 5.99 23.75 3.13
CA HIS A 397 6.64 24.32 1.95
C HIS A 397 8.18 24.11 1.95
N GLY A 398 8.74 23.49 2.98
CA GLY A 398 10.18 23.29 3.15
C GLY A 398 10.79 22.24 2.21
N GLY A 399 9.98 21.33 1.66
CA GLY A 399 10.43 20.26 0.77
C GLY A 399 10.78 20.70 -0.65
N GLY A 400 10.47 21.93 -1.05
CA GLY A 400 10.69 22.44 -2.41
C GLY A 400 9.67 21.95 -3.44
N TRP A 401 8.66 21.18 -3.04
CA TRP A 401 7.55 20.70 -3.85
C TRP A 401 6.25 21.39 -3.45
N ARG A 402 5.31 21.48 -4.37
CA ARG A 402 3.98 22.01 -4.04
C ARG A 402 3.23 20.99 -3.17
N VAL A 403 2.68 21.47 -2.06
CA VAL A 403 1.89 20.68 -1.10
C VAL A 403 0.39 20.92 -1.32
N PRO A 404 -0.48 20.05 -0.78
CA PRO A 404 -1.93 20.23 -0.85
C PRO A 404 -2.44 21.25 0.17
N ASP A 405 -2.00 22.51 0.04
CA ASP A 405 -2.25 23.61 0.98
C ASP A 405 -3.72 24.07 1.06
N HIS A 406 -4.53 23.69 0.09
CA HIS A 406 -5.98 23.94 0.08
C HIS A 406 -6.83 22.71 0.44
N ALA A 407 -6.18 21.56 0.70
CA ALA A 407 -6.87 20.33 0.99
C ALA A 407 -7.58 20.38 2.36
N GLN A 408 -8.75 19.75 2.43
CA GLN A 408 -9.35 19.43 3.72
C GLN A 408 -8.55 18.29 4.38
N VAL A 409 -8.44 18.33 5.71
CA VAL A 409 -7.82 17.24 6.46
C VAL A 409 -8.88 16.43 7.19
N ARG A 410 -8.69 15.11 7.27
CA ARG A 410 -9.53 14.17 8.01
C ARG A 410 -8.69 13.07 8.62
N VAL A 411 -9.15 12.53 9.72
CA VAL A 411 -8.59 11.30 10.29
C VAL A 411 -9.59 10.16 10.05
N ASP A 412 -9.13 9.05 9.49
CA ASP A 412 -9.88 7.79 9.40
C ASP A 412 -9.96 7.15 10.81
N ALA A 413 -10.74 7.77 11.69
CA ALA A 413 -10.84 7.36 13.09
C ALA A 413 -11.41 5.94 13.26
N ALA A 414 -12.33 5.54 12.39
CA ALA A 414 -12.94 4.22 12.40
C ALA A 414 -12.13 3.15 11.65
N TYR A 415 -11.03 3.55 10.98
CA TYR A 415 -10.19 2.64 10.18
C TYR A 415 -11.00 1.92 9.10
N VAL A 416 -11.70 2.69 8.27
CA VAL A 416 -12.63 2.11 7.30
C VAL A 416 -12.06 1.95 5.89
N LEU A 417 -10.94 2.61 5.54
CA LEU A 417 -10.44 2.62 4.16
C LEU A 417 -10.17 1.21 3.60
N PHE A 418 -9.64 0.28 4.41
CA PHE A 418 -9.45 -1.09 3.96
C PHE A 418 -10.79 -1.80 3.69
N ALA A 419 -11.81 -1.53 4.53
CA ALA A 419 -13.14 -2.09 4.39
C ALA A 419 -13.85 -1.55 3.14
N VAL A 420 -13.72 -0.24 2.88
CA VAL A 420 -14.19 0.39 1.63
C VAL A 420 -13.61 -0.34 0.42
N GLY A 421 -12.30 -0.63 0.43
CA GLY A 421 -11.65 -1.34 -0.66
C GLY A 421 -12.07 -2.80 -0.80
N LEU A 422 -12.30 -3.51 0.31
CA LEU A 422 -12.79 -4.89 0.29
C LEU A 422 -14.22 -4.98 -0.24
N LEU A 423 -15.06 -3.99 0.05
CA LEU A 423 -16.46 -3.93 -0.40
C LEU A 423 -16.59 -3.49 -1.87
N ALA A 424 -15.58 -2.84 -2.44
CA ALA A 424 -15.67 -2.14 -3.72
C ALA A 424 -16.21 -2.97 -4.88
N ASP A 425 -15.85 -4.25 -4.98
CA ASP A 425 -16.24 -5.11 -6.09
C ASP A 425 -17.59 -5.78 -5.86
N GLY A 426 -17.85 -6.28 -4.65
CA GLY A 426 -19.10 -7.02 -4.34
C GLY A 426 -20.25 -6.12 -3.88
N TYR A 427 -19.94 -5.00 -3.22
CA TYR A 427 -20.90 -4.11 -2.56
C TYR A 427 -20.58 -2.63 -2.82
N PRO A 428 -20.53 -2.18 -4.10
CA PRO A 428 -20.03 -0.84 -4.45
C PRO A 428 -20.85 0.29 -3.83
N GLY A 429 -22.16 0.11 -3.65
CA GLY A 429 -23.03 1.08 -2.99
C GLY A 429 -22.66 1.26 -1.52
N ALA A 430 -22.46 0.17 -0.78
CA ALA A 430 -22.02 0.19 0.60
C ALA A 430 -20.61 0.78 0.75
N ALA A 431 -19.70 0.44 -0.16
CA ALA A 431 -18.35 1.01 -0.18
C ALA A 431 -18.37 2.54 -0.32
N ALA A 432 -19.17 3.05 -1.26
CA ALA A 432 -19.31 4.49 -1.46
C ALA A 432 -19.95 5.18 -0.25
N ALA A 433 -20.99 4.59 0.34
CA ALA A 433 -21.67 5.12 1.52
C ALA A 433 -20.75 5.11 2.76
N LEU A 434 -19.97 4.05 2.96
CA LEU A 434 -18.96 3.94 4.04
C LEU A 434 -17.84 4.98 3.89
N ALA A 435 -17.46 5.34 2.67
CA ALA A 435 -16.44 6.37 2.40
C ALA A 435 -17.00 7.81 2.58
N ALA A 436 -18.30 8.02 2.42
CA ALA A 436 -18.91 9.34 2.40
C ALA A 436 -18.64 10.21 3.63
N PRO A 437 -18.59 9.70 4.88
CA PRO A 437 -18.23 10.51 6.05
C PRO A 437 -16.83 11.13 5.98
N LEU A 438 -15.85 10.44 5.34
CA LEU A 438 -14.51 10.99 5.11
C LEU A 438 -14.52 12.10 4.05
N ALA A 439 -15.43 12.03 3.08
CA ALA A 439 -15.62 13.02 2.02
C ALA A 439 -16.41 14.25 2.48
N ALA A 440 -17.18 14.15 3.55
CA ALA A 440 -18.10 15.21 4.01
C ALA A 440 -17.33 16.48 4.38
N ARG A 441 -17.76 17.64 3.86
CA ARG A 441 -17.24 18.94 4.31
C ARG A 441 -17.66 19.17 5.77
N PRO A 442 -16.79 19.80 6.63
CA PRO A 442 -17.26 20.26 7.94
C PRO A 442 -18.49 21.14 7.71
N GLN A 443 -19.57 20.84 8.42
CA GLN A 443 -20.70 21.79 8.44
C GLN A 443 -20.15 23.09 9.02
N GLY A 444 -20.09 24.13 8.18
CA GLY A 444 -19.45 25.38 8.49
C GLY A 444 -19.95 25.96 9.79
N THR A 445 -19.06 26.30 10.69
CA THR A 445 -19.20 27.48 11.53
C THR A 445 -19.28 28.69 10.59
N ARG A 446 -20.51 29.15 10.35
CA ARG A 446 -20.77 30.45 9.72
C ARG A 446 -20.20 31.57 10.58
#